data_4248360d60a05efa872737688d562fe4
#
_entry.id   4248360d60a05efa872737688d562fe4
#
_cell.length_a   1.000
_cell.length_b   1.000
_cell.length_c   1.000
_cell.angle_alpha   90.00
_cell.angle_beta   90.00
_cell.angle_gamma   90.00
#
_symmetry.space_group_name_H-M   'P 1'
#
loop_
_entity.id
_entity.type
_entity.pdbx_description
1 polymer ?
#
loop_
_entity_poly.entity_id
_entity_poly.type
_entity_poly.pdbx_seq_one_letter_code
_entity_poly.pdbx_strand_id
1 'polypeptide(L)'
;MIRRTWRYLLATLVVLALIAGGGYWWWNRPAPEPTLEQLPQADGSTLTRVTPGTKAKARVLVAVLPDSTLSDKQLLALSRGGAAQIVQAILPKDDCKLQEQALQNALPQLAGPATLVSGIGPGAALAWRWIAAQNDDKAQAVSVGFTIDPAPGCTDPLPKTMSHGHWLVAWNDNPDDESAGFVRDTPNATTSISDYDVHLPQVLNNELRKLLVGSDNGGLNIPVVEVPAGQAKDTVTLFLSGDGGWRDLDRDVAGEMAKLGYPVVGIDTLRYYWQHKTPEQSATDLTELMQHYRQKWGTKRFVLTGYSFGADVLPAIYNRLPEAEQQRVDAIILLAFARTGSFEIEVEGWLGNAGKEAATGPEMAKLPAPKVVCIYGVEEVNESGCTDKTAVGEAMKLPGGHHFDENYPALAKRLVEIIEKRQANQNASN
;
A
#
# COMPACT_ATOMS: atom_id res chain seq x y z
N MET A 1 -35.08 -54.19 -33.87
CA MET A 1 -33.70 -53.89 -33.38
C MET A 1 -33.52 -52.42 -33.01
N ILE A 2 -33.93 -51.45 -33.78
CA ILE A 2 -33.68 -49.98 -33.59
C ILE A 2 -34.20 -49.42 -32.25
N ARG A 3 -35.35 -49.87 -31.76
CA ARG A 3 -35.94 -49.38 -30.48
C ARG A 3 -35.12 -49.81 -29.22
N ARG A 4 -34.36 -50.89 -29.31
CA ARG A 4 -33.58 -51.41 -28.16
C ARG A 4 -32.24 -50.72 -28.07
N THR A 5 -31.63 -50.38 -29.17
CA THR A 5 -30.38 -49.59 -29.21
C THR A 5 -30.57 -48.14 -28.76
N TRP A 6 -31.72 -47.54 -29.09
CA TRP A 6 -32.08 -46.17 -28.66
C TRP A 6 -32.24 -46.06 -27.12
N ARG A 7 -32.78 -47.11 -26.49
CA ARG A 7 -32.92 -47.19 -25.04
C ARG A 7 -31.57 -47.28 -24.34
N TYR A 8 -30.59 -48.00 -24.90
CA TYR A 8 -29.23 -48.07 -24.35
C TYR A 8 -28.50 -46.74 -24.52
N LEU A 9 -28.61 -46.09 -25.68
CA LEU A 9 -28.05 -44.77 -25.93
C LEU A 9 -28.60 -43.72 -24.97
N LEU A 10 -29.89 -43.67 -24.74
CA LEU A 10 -30.50 -42.77 -23.79
C LEU A 10 -30.05 -43.04 -22.33
N ALA A 11 -29.96 -44.29 -21.94
CA ALA A 11 -29.48 -44.67 -20.61
C ALA A 11 -28.00 -44.25 -20.41
N THR A 12 -27.17 -44.42 -21.43
CA THR A 12 -25.75 -44.02 -21.39
C THR A 12 -25.61 -42.48 -21.27
N LEU A 13 -26.40 -41.74 -22.04
CA LEU A 13 -26.41 -40.26 -21.97
C LEU A 13 -26.87 -39.73 -20.58
N VAL A 14 -27.88 -40.38 -19.99
CA VAL A 14 -28.32 -40.02 -18.63
C VAL A 14 -27.23 -40.32 -17.60
N VAL A 15 -26.59 -41.46 -17.68
CA VAL A 15 -25.47 -41.82 -16.79
C VAL A 15 -24.31 -40.82 -16.93
N LEU A 16 -23.93 -40.45 -18.17
CA LEU A 16 -22.87 -39.46 -18.43
C LEU A 16 -23.28 -38.06 -17.90
N ALA A 17 -24.54 -37.66 -18.06
CA ALA A 17 -25.03 -36.40 -17.51
C ALA A 17 -25.04 -36.39 -15.97
N LEU A 18 -25.37 -37.51 -15.33
CA LEU A 18 -25.30 -37.65 -13.86
C LEU A 18 -23.84 -37.60 -13.35
N ILE A 19 -22.92 -38.26 -14.06
CA ILE A 19 -21.48 -38.22 -13.72
C ILE A 19 -20.93 -36.79 -13.90
N ALA A 20 -21.26 -36.16 -15.02
CA ALA A 20 -20.84 -34.77 -15.29
C ALA A 20 -21.43 -33.77 -14.29
N GLY A 21 -22.74 -33.89 -14.00
CA GLY A 21 -23.44 -33.08 -13.01
C GLY A 21 -22.93 -33.32 -11.59
N GLY A 22 -22.68 -34.56 -11.21
CA GLY A 22 -22.09 -34.93 -9.92
C GLY A 22 -20.65 -34.43 -9.80
N GLY A 23 -19.87 -34.55 -10.86
CA GLY A 23 -18.50 -34.02 -10.93
C GLY A 23 -18.46 -32.49 -10.83
N TYR A 24 -19.33 -31.81 -11.57
CA TYR A 24 -19.48 -30.35 -11.51
C TYR A 24 -19.90 -29.87 -10.11
N TRP A 25 -20.88 -30.54 -9.49
CA TRP A 25 -21.35 -30.21 -8.15
C TRP A 25 -20.26 -30.45 -7.09
N TRP A 26 -19.50 -31.55 -7.20
CA TRP A 26 -18.39 -31.87 -6.31
C TRP A 26 -17.23 -30.85 -6.45
N TRP A 27 -16.93 -30.44 -7.69
CA TRP A 27 -15.88 -29.44 -7.99
C TRP A 27 -16.25 -28.05 -7.50
N ASN A 28 -17.53 -27.68 -7.58
CA ASN A 28 -18.03 -26.35 -7.17
C ASN A 28 -18.53 -26.31 -5.71
N ARG A 29 -18.26 -27.30 -4.90
CA ARG A 29 -18.59 -27.23 -3.48
C ARG A 29 -17.80 -26.11 -2.83
N PRO A 30 -18.44 -25.19 -2.06
CA PRO A 30 -17.73 -24.22 -1.27
C PRO A 30 -16.79 -24.94 -0.30
N ALA A 31 -15.58 -24.41 -0.14
CA ALA A 31 -14.65 -24.94 0.84
C ALA A 31 -15.28 -24.89 2.24
N PRO A 32 -15.04 -25.90 3.09
CA PRO A 32 -15.51 -25.86 4.47
C PRO A 32 -15.03 -24.59 5.18
N GLU A 33 -15.86 -24.05 6.06
CA GLU A 33 -15.54 -22.88 6.84
C GLU A 33 -14.38 -23.15 7.82
N PRO A 34 -13.51 -22.18 8.09
CA PRO A 34 -12.50 -22.30 9.12
C PRO A 34 -13.15 -22.41 10.50
N THR A 35 -12.49 -23.12 11.41
CA THR A 35 -12.93 -23.28 12.82
C THR A 35 -12.03 -22.46 13.73
N LEU A 36 -12.62 -21.87 14.78
CA LEU A 36 -11.93 -21.11 15.80
C LEU A 36 -12.07 -21.81 17.15
N GLU A 37 -10.97 -21.95 17.86
CA GLU A 37 -10.90 -22.57 19.17
C GLU A 37 -10.12 -21.69 20.15
N GLN A 38 -10.58 -21.62 21.38
CA GLN A 38 -9.86 -21.00 22.49
C GLN A 38 -9.13 -22.09 23.28
N LEU A 39 -7.81 -21.96 23.43
CA LEU A 39 -6.94 -22.93 24.08
C LEU A 39 -6.42 -22.37 25.40
N PRO A 40 -7.03 -22.72 26.55
CA PRO A 40 -6.50 -22.33 27.86
C PRO A 40 -5.09 -22.93 28.07
N GLN A 41 -4.18 -22.12 28.58
CA GLN A 41 -2.81 -22.51 28.91
C GLN A 41 -2.66 -22.73 30.41
N ALA A 42 -1.62 -23.48 30.81
CA ALA A 42 -1.34 -23.78 32.20
C ALA A 42 -1.01 -22.54 33.06
N ASP A 43 -0.55 -21.46 32.43
CA ASP A 43 -0.26 -20.18 33.05
C ASP A 43 -1.49 -19.26 33.21
N GLY A 44 -2.66 -19.75 32.84
CA GLY A 44 -3.91 -19.00 32.86
C GLY A 44 -4.16 -18.10 31.63
N SER A 45 -3.20 -18.02 30.69
CA SER A 45 -3.41 -17.34 29.41
C SER A 45 -4.30 -18.16 28.48
N THR A 46 -4.80 -17.53 27.41
CA THR A 46 -5.59 -18.21 26.39
C THR A 46 -5.02 -17.89 25.02
N LEU A 47 -4.80 -18.93 24.22
CA LEU A 47 -4.45 -18.79 22.81
C LEU A 47 -5.71 -18.93 21.95
N THR A 48 -5.80 -18.16 20.89
CA THR A 48 -6.84 -18.32 19.86
C THR A 48 -6.25 -19.09 18.68
N ARG A 49 -6.76 -20.29 18.40
CA ARG A 49 -6.36 -21.09 17.24
C ARG A 49 -7.45 -21.09 16.19
N VAL A 50 -7.08 -20.76 14.96
CA VAL A 50 -7.96 -20.87 13.78
C VAL A 50 -7.38 -21.93 12.84
N THR A 51 -8.20 -22.90 12.49
CA THR A 51 -7.86 -23.97 11.56
C THR A 51 -8.65 -23.77 10.27
N PRO A 52 -8.00 -23.70 9.09
CA PRO A 52 -8.72 -23.53 7.82
C PRO A 52 -9.54 -24.79 7.50
N GLY A 53 -10.66 -24.59 6.79
CA GLY A 53 -11.49 -25.71 6.32
C GLY A 53 -10.86 -26.57 5.22
N THR A 54 -9.69 -26.16 4.71
CA THR A 54 -8.89 -26.89 3.71
C THR A 54 -7.51 -27.20 4.28
N LYS A 55 -6.68 -27.95 3.54
CA LYS A 55 -5.30 -28.19 3.94
C LYS A 55 -4.56 -26.85 4.10
N ALA A 56 -3.96 -26.64 5.26
CA ALA A 56 -3.21 -25.43 5.56
C ALA A 56 -2.02 -25.26 4.59
N LYS A 57 -1.97 -24.10 3.93
CA LYS A 57 -0.84 -23.68 3.09
C LYS A 57 0.19 -22.87 3.87
N ALA A 58 -0.27 -22.14 4.90
CA ALA A 58 0.57 -21.36 5.79
C ALA A 58 0.25 -21.69 7.27
N ARG A 59 1.24 -21.53 8.11
CA ARG A 59 1.15 -21.67 9.57
C ARG A 59 1.66 -20.39 10.19
N VAL A 60 0.74 -19.62 10.74
CA VAL A 60 0.94 -18.23 11.17
C VAL A 60 0.85 -18.13 12.68
N LEU A 61 1.85 -17.54 13.30
CA LEU A 61 1.77 -17.11 14.68
C LEU A 61 1.60 -15.59 14.73
N VAL A 62 0.66 -15.13 15.55
CA VAL A 62 0.38 -13.71 15.82
C VAL A 62 0.66 -13.44 17.30
N ALA A 63 1.66 -12.61 17.60
CA ALA A 63 2.07 -12.26 18.97
C ALA A 63 1.71 -10.80 19.25
N VAL A 64 0.76 -10.54 20.15
CA VAL A 64 0.19 -9.20 20.38
C VAL A 64 -0.13 -8.97 21.86
N LEU A 65 -0.16 -7.70 22.26
CA LEU A 65 -0.67 -7.32 23.58
C LEU A 65 -2.21 -7.41 23.63
N PRO A 66 -2.83 -7.45 24.84
CA PRO A 66 -4.28 -7.57 24.98
C PRO A 66 -5.11 -6.50 24.27
N ASP A 67 -4.57 -5.27 24.16
CA ASP A 67 -5.19 -4.12 23.50
C ASP A 67 -4.94 -4.03 22.00
N SER A 68 -4.12 -4.95 21.47
CA SER A 68 -3.69 -4.97 20.07
C SER A 68 -4.06 -6.26 19.33
N THR A 69 -5.06 -6.99 19.83
CA THR A 69 -5.50 -8.28 19.26
C THR A 69 -6.22 -8.10 17.93
N LEU A 70 -6.02 -9.06 17.04
CA LEU A 70 -6.90 -9.23 15.88
C LEU A 70 -8.22 -9.87 16.36
N SER A 71 -9.33 -9.36 15.87
CA SER A 71 -10.66 -9.92 16.17
C SER A 71 -10.86 -11.29 15.54
N ASP A 72 -11.75 -12.10 16.12
CA ASP A 72 -12.11 -13.42 15.59
C ASP A 72 -12.54 -13.35 14.11
N LYS A 73 -13.26 -12.29 13.73
CA LYS A 73 -13.67 -12.05 12.34
C LYS A 73 -12.46 -11.86 11.40
N GLN A 74 -11.44 -11.12 11.82
CA GLN A 74 -10.22 -10.92 11.05
C GLN A 74 -9.42 -12.22 10.93
N LEU A 75 -9.24 -12.95 12.03
CA LEU A 75 -8.53 -14.23 12.04
C LEU A 75 -9.22 -15.28 11.13
N LEU A 76 -10.54 -15.41 11.20
CA LEU A 76 -11.32 -16.30 10.33
C LEU A 76 -11.22 -15.88 8.85
N ALA A 77 -11.25 -14.58 8.55
CA ALA A 77 -11.12 -14.09 7.18
C ALA A 77 -9.73 -14.36 6.60
N LEU A 78 -8.66 -14.13 7.36
CA LEU A 78 -7.28 -14.45 6.98
C LEU A 78 -7.10 -15.95 6.75
N SER A 79 -7.63 -16.78 7.65
CA SER A 79 -7.57 -18.24 7.53
C SER A 79 -8.29 -18.75 6.30
N ARG A 80 -9.49 -18.23 6.02
CA ARG A 80 -10.30 -18.59 4.83
C ARG A 80 -9.57 -18.19 3.54
N GLY A 81 -9.16 -16.93 3.44
CA GLY A 81 -8.55 -16.38 2.21
C GLY A 81 -7.20 -17.00 1.89
N GLY A 82 -6.34 -17.19 2.90
CA GLY A 82 -4.98 -17.70 2.74
C GLY A 82 -4.83 -19.21 2.93
N ALA A 83 -5.90 -19.94 3.25
CA ALA A 83 -5.82 -21.32 3.73
C ALA A 83 -4.77 -21.45 4.85
N ALA A 84 -4.78 -20.52 5.81
CA ALA A 84 -3.78 -20.41 6.87
C ALA A 84 -4.29 -20.96 8.20
N GLN A 85 -3.49 -21.81 8.85
CA GLN A 85 -3.66 -22.07 10.27
C GLN A 85 -3.05 -20.92 11.05
N ILE A 86 -3.80 -20.32 11.97
CA ILE A 86 -3.37 -19.14 12.71
C ILE A 86 -3.45 -19.44 14.21
N VAL A 87 -2.41 -19.09 14.94
CA VAL A 87 -2.42 -19.08 16.41
C VAL A 87 -2.13 -17.67 16.87
N GLN A 88 -3.05 -17.04 17.58
CA GLN A 88 -2.85 -15.75 18.22
C GLN A 88 -2.50 -15.95 19.68
N ALA A 89 -1.33 -15.45 20.08
CA ALA A 89 -0.83 -15.43 21.44
C ALA A 89 -0.95 -14.01 22.01
N ILE A 90 -1.57 -13.91 23.18
CA ILE A 90 -1.66 -12.66 23.94
C ILE A 90 -0.45 -12.60 24.85
N LEU A 91 0.40 -11.60 24.63
CA LEU A 91 1.62 -11.39 25.38
C LEU A 91 1.32 -10.69 26.71
N PRO A 92 1.98 -11.10 27.81
CA PRO A 92 1.94 -10.35 29.06
C PRO A 92 2.59 -8.97 28.88
N LYS A 93 2.11 -7.98 29.64
CA LYS A 93 2.70 -6.63 29.66
C LYS A 93 4.00 -6.67 30.49
N ASP A 94 4.97 -5.89 30.06
CA ASP A 94 6.16 -5.50 30.84
C ASP A 94 7.07 -6.65 31.35
N ASP A 95 7.01 -7.84 30.76
CA ASP A 95 7.88 -8.97 31.11
C ASP A 95 8.35 -9.73 29.86
N CYS A 96 9.57 -9.45 29.42
CA CYS A 96 10.15 -10.03 28.22
C CYS A 96 10.30 -11.54 28.28
N LYS A 97 10.67 -12.10 29.46
CA LYS A 97 10.84 -13.55 29.60
C LYS A 97 9.51 -14.27 29.46
N LEU A 98 8.46 -13.74 30.07
CA LEU A 98 7.11 -14.28 29.91
C LEU A 98 6.58 -14.10 28.49
N GLN A 99 6.93 -12.99 27.80
CA GLN A 99 6.59 -12.78 26.38
C GLN A 99 7.26 -13.82 25.48
N GLU A 100 8.56 -14.06 25.66
CA GLU A 100 9.28 -15.11 24.93
C GLU A 100 8.71 -16.51 25.25
N GLN A 101 8.39 -16.78 26.49
CA GLN A 101 7.77 -18.03 26.89
C GLN A 101 6.39 -18.21 26.28
N ALA A 102 5.57 -17.16 26.22
CA ALA A 102 4.27 -17.18 25.54
C ALA A 102 4.41 -17.52 24.05
N LEU A 103 5.41 -16.95 23.37
CA LEU A 103 5.72 -17.31 21.98
C LEU A 103 6.11 -18.78 21.84
N GLN A 104 7.00 -19.27 22.71
CA GLN A 104 7.47 -20.67 22.69
C GLN A 104 6.33 -21.66 23.00
N ASN A 105 5.40 -21.30 23.87
CA ASN A 105 4.21 -22.11 24.19
C ASN A 105 3.19 -22.13 23.05
N ALA A 106 3.13 -21.05 22.26
CA ALA A 106 2.18 -20.92 21.15
C ALA A 106 2.65 -21.65 19.86
N LEU A 107 3.95 -21.68 19.57
CA LEU A 107 4.49 -22.32 18.37
C LEU A 107 4.07 -23.81 18.21
N PRO A 108 4.09 -24.66 19.24
CA PRO A 108 3.66 -26.06 19.15
C PRO A 108 2.15 -26.25 18.87
N GLN A 109 1.35 -25.20 19.02
CA GLN A 109 -0.10 -25.26 18.71
C GLN A 109 -0.39 -25.21 17.22
N LEU A 110 0.62 -24.93 16.40
CA LEU A 110 0.56 -25.07 14.94
C LEU A 110 0.76 -26.53 14.52
N ALA A 111 0.13 -26.96 13.45
CA ALA A 111 0.29 -28.31 12.89
C ALA A 111 1.59 -28.46 12.11
N GLY A 112 2.71 -28.09 12.71
CA GLY A 112 4.06 -28.13 12.15
C GLY A 112 4.81 -26.80 12.29
N PRO A 113 6.03 -26.68 11.76
CA PRO A 113 6.84 -25.47 11.88
C PRO A 113 6.09 -24.23 11.37
N ALA A 114 6.19 -23.11 12.08
CA ALA A 114 5.64 -21.84 11.62
C ALA A 114 6.29 -21.44 10.26
N THR A 115 5.46 -20.96 9.34
CA THR A 115 5.94 -20.39 8.06
C THR A 115 5.97 -18.88 8.12
N LEU A 116 5.21 -18.30 9.04
CA LEU A 116 5.14 -16.87 9.26
C LEU A 116 4.94 -16.58 10.76
N VAL A 117 5.73 -15.69 11.32
CA VAL A 117 5.53 -15.14 12.67
C VAL A 117 5.32 -13.64 12.55
N SER A 118 4.31 -13.14 13.24
CA SER A 118 3.94 -11.72 13.18
C SER A 118 3.66 -11.16 14.56
N GLY A 119 3.79 -9.85 14.71
CA GLY A 119 3.47 -9.22 15.98
C GLY A 119 3.43 -7.71 15.93
N ILE A 120 2.93 -7.12 17.04
CA ILE A 120 2.79 -5.67 17.23
C ILE A 120 3.58 -5.27 18.48
N GLY A 121 4.34 -4.18 18.40
CA GLY A 121 5.15 -3.67 19.52
C GLY A 121 6.14 -4.70 20.06
N PRO A 122 6.01 -5.20 21.32
CA PRO A 122 6.86 -6.27 21.81
C PRO A 122 6.81 -7.54 20.94
N GLY A 123 5.64 -7.87 20.38
CA GLY A 123 5.48 -8.97 19.44
C GLY A 123 6.23 -8.75 18.13
N ALA A 124 6.43 -7.50 17.71
CA ALA A 124 7.23 -7.17 16.54
C ALA A 124 8.71 -7.52 16.74
N ALA A 125 9.27 -7.24 17.93
CA ALA A 125 10.62 -7.64 18.30
C ALA A 125 10.78 -9.16 18.39
N LEU A 126 9.76 -9.88 18.90
CA LEU A 126 9.75 -11.35 18.91
C LEU A 126 9.69 -11.94 17.50
N ALA A 127 8.94 -11.35 16.60
CA ALA A 127 8.90 -11.76 15.17
C ALA A 127 10.28 -11.58 14.52
N TRP A 128 10.96 -10.45 14.81
CA TRP A 128 12.34 -10.23 14.37
C TRP A 128 13.31 -11.29 14.93
N ARG A 129 13.28 -11.56 16.24
CA ARG A 129 14.12 -12.59 16.85
C ARG A 129 13.88 -13.97 16.21
N TRP A 130 12.63 -14.30 15.93
CA TRP A 130 12.27 -15.55 15.30
C TRP A 130 12.82 -15.67 13.89
N ILE A 131 12.65 -14.66 13.02
CA ILE A 131 13.14 -14.72 11.65
C ILE A 131 14.66 -14.71 11.55
N ALA A 132 15.34 -13.96 12.41
CA ALA A 132 16.79 -13.93 12.48
C ALA A 132 17.42 -15.28 12.85
N ALA A 133 16.67 -16.17 13.49
CA ALA A 133 17.08 -17.53 13.86
C ALA A 133 16.72 -18.59 12.81
N GLN A 134 16.07 -18.22 11.68
CA GLN A 134 15.64 -19.19 10.67
C GLN A 134 16.80 -19.58 9.73
N ASN A 135 16.68 -20.82 9.17
CA ASN A 135 17.55 -21.33 8.11
C ASN A 135 16.77 -21.68 6.83
N ASP A 136 15.54 -21.14 6.70
CA ASP A 136 14.63 -21.36 5.57
C ASP A 136 14.37 -20.02 4.85
N ASP A 137 14.77 -19.93 3.59
CA ASP A 137 14.55 -18.75 2.76
C ASP A 137 13.05 -18.44 2.51
N LYS A 138 12.16 -19.39 2.79
CA LYS A 138 10.71 -19.20 2.67
C LYS A 138 10.06 -18.72 3.96
N ALA A 139 10.80 -18.72 5.08
CA ALA A 139 10.31 -18.19 6.34
C ALA A 139 9.98 -16.69 6.20
N GLN A 140 8.88 -16.25 6.81
CA GLN A 140 8.45 -14.86 6.75
C GLN A 140 8.20 -14.32 8.16
N ALA A 141 8.50 -13.05 8.36
CA ALA A 141 8.08 -12.34 9.55
C ALA A 141 7.41 -11.02 9.20
N VAL A 142 6.44 -10.61 10.03
CA VAL A 142 5.78 -9.30 9.96
C VAL A 142 5.86 -8.62 11.30
N SER A 143 6.55 -7.49 11.35
CA SER A 143 6.70 -6.67 12.55
C SER A 143 5.95 -5.35 12.36
N VAL A 144 4.96 -5.07 13.21
CA VAL A 144 4.19 -3.82 13.15
C VAL A 144 4.53 -2.95 14.36
N GLY A 145 4.88 -1.68 14.11
CA GLY A 145 5.34 -0.77 15.14
C GLY A 145 6.65 -1.26 15.79
N PHE A 146 7.58 -1.75 14.95
CA PHE A 146 8.89 -2.20 15.40
C PHE A 146 9.76 -1.02 15.82
N THR A 147 10.48 -1.20 16.93
CA THR A 147 11.54 -0.31 17.39
C THR A 147 12.72 -1.14 17.86
N ILE A 148 13.94 -0.61 17.69
CA ILE A 148 15.16 -1.22 18.24
C ILE A 148 15.29 -0.97 19.74
N ASP A 149 14.57 0.02 20.28
CA ASP A 149 14.57 0.30 21.71
C ASP A 149 13.96 -0.87 22.47
N PRO A 150 14.68 -1.39 23.47
CA PRO A 150 14.16 -2.49 24.25
C PRO A 150 12.93 -2.03 25.05
N ALA A 151 11.89 -2.85 25.06
CA ALA A 151 10.77 -2.63 25.97
C ALA A 151 11.26 -2.61 27.43
N PRO A 152 10.60 -1.88 28.33
CA PRO A 152 10.98 -1.83 29.74
C PRO A 152 11.18 -3.24 30.31
N GLY A 153 12.32 -3.47 30.97
CA GLY A 153 12.68 -4.77 31.54
C GLY A 153 13.32 -5.78 30.56
N CYS A 154 13.44 -5.45 29.28
CA CYS A 154 14.13 -6.26 28.29
C CYS A 154 15.61 -5.89 28.23
N THR A 155 16.48 -6.81 28.58
CA THR A 155 17.95 -6.58 28.60
C THR A 155 18.68 -7.31 27.47
N ASP A 156 18.05 -8.30 26.84
CA ASP A 156 18.68 -9.08 25.80
C ASP A 156 18.71 -8.30 24.47
N PRO A 157 19.89 -8.10 23.86
CA PRO A 157 20.01 -7.33 22.63
C PRO A 157 19.26 -8.02 21.48
N LEU A 158 18.76 -7.23 20.56
CA LEU A 158 18.18 -7.75 19.33
C LEU A 158 19.28 -8.35 18.42
N PRO A 159 18.99 -9.42 17.67
CA PRO A 159 19.88 -9.88 16.61
C PRO A 159 20.24 -8.74 15.65
N LYS A 160 21.51 -8.68 15.22
CA LYS A 160 21.97 -7.58 14.35
C LYS A 160 21.66 -7.80 12.88
N THR A 161 21.39 -9.05 12.48
CA THR A 161 21.20 -9.43 11.07
C THR A 161 20.42 -10.73 10.98
N MET A 162 19.88 -11.02 9.81
CA MET A 162 19.33 -12.31 9.43
C MET A 162 20.03 -12.82 8.18
N SER A 163 20.08 -14.15 7.99
CA SER A 163 20.71 -14.78 6.83
C SER A 163 19.70 -15.40 5.85
N HIS A 164 18.51 -15.72 6.34
CA HIS A 164 17.48 -16.43 5.57
C HIS A 164 16.11 -15.81 5.83
N GLY A 165 15.18 -16.04 4.89
CA GLY A 165 13.80 -15.61 5.00
C GLY A 165 13.57 -14.17 4.56
N HIS A 166 12.35 -13.68 4.81
CA HIS A 166 11.90 -12.34 4.46
C HIS A 166 11.26 -11.67 5.68
N TRP A 167 11.62 -10.43 5.93
CA TRP A 167 11.11 -9.65 7.03
C TRP A 167 10.37 -8.41 6.51
N LEU A 168 9.07 -8.30 6.79
CA LEU A 168 8.27 -7.11 6.52
C LEU A 168 8.09 -6.32 7.81
N VAL A 169 8.44 -5.04 7.78
CA VAL A 169 8.22 -4.12 8.89
C VAL A 169 7.23 -3.05 8.47
N ALA A 170 6.18 -2.86 9.26
CA ALA A 170 5.14 -1.90 8.97
C ALA A 170 4.91 -0.93 10.13
N TRP A 171 4.69 0.34 9.80
CA TRP A 171 4.35 1.38 10.77
C TRP A 171 3.08 2.12 10.32
N ASN A 172 2.45 2.82 11.25
CA ASN A 172 1.34 3.76 10.97
C ASN A 172 1.72 5.22 11.28
N ASP A 173 2.96 5.44 11.66
CA ASP A 173 3.56 6.75 11.88
C ASP A 173 5.06 6.65 11.55
N ASN A 174 5.75 7.76 11.46
CA ASN A 174 7.18 7.76 11.20
C ASN A 174 7.91 7.05 12.34
N PRO A 175 8.66 5.99 12.06
CA PRO A 175 9.52 5.37 13.06
C PRO A 175 10.66 6.31 13.45
N ASP A 176 11.32 6.05 14.58
CA ASP A 176 12.59 6.70 14.89
C ASP A 176 13.67 6.34 13.85
N ASP A 177 14.62 7.26 13.65
CA ASP A 177 15.65 7.13 12.61
C ASP A 177 16.52 5.88 12.76
N GLU A 178 16.82 5.49 14.02
CA GLU A 178 17.66 4.32 14.30
C GLU A 178 16.92 3.03 13.93
N SER A 179 15.63 2.93 14.27
CA SER A 179 14.79 1.79 13.90
C SER A 179 14.59 1.70 12.39
N ALA A 180 14.34 2.83 11.72
CA ALA A 180 14.19 2.89 10.27
C ALA A 180 15.49 2.47 9.56
N GLY A 181 16.64 3.02 10.00
CA GLY A 181 17.96 2.69 9.49
C GLY A 181 18.28 1.21 9.66
N PHE A 182 18.06 0.66 10.86
CA PHE A 182 18.27 -0.76 11.14
C PHE A 182 17.51 -1.68 10.18
N VAL A 183 16.24 -1.37 9.90
CA VAL A 183 15.43 -2.19 8.99
C VAL A 183 15.91 -2.05 7.54
N ARG A 184 16.23 -0.83 7.08
CA ARG A 184 16.73 -0.58 5.73
C ARG A 184 18.06 -1.27 5.46
N ASP A 185 18.94 -1.32 6.45
CA ASP A 185 20.26 -1.97 6.34
C ASP A 185 20.17 -3.50 6.45
N THR A 186 19.02 -4.05 6.85
CA THR A 186 18.84 -5.50 6.99
C THR A 186 18.54 -6.14 5.64
N PRO A 187 19.37 -7.07 5.13
CA PRO A 187 19.10 -7.79 3.90
C PRO A 187 17.77 -8.54 3.93
N ASN A 188 17.04 -8.57 2.82
CA ASN A 188 15.72 -9.19 2.66
C ASN A 188 14.63 -8.60 3.59
N ALA A 189 14.87 -7.45 4.19
CA ALA A 189 13.83 -6.67 4.84
C ALA A 189 13.08 -5.81 3.82
N THR A 190 11.78 -5.65 4.02
CA THR A 190 10.94 -4.71 3.29
C THR A 190 10.14 -3.88 4.29
N THR A 191 9.83 -2.65 3.91
CA THR A 191 9.11 -1.73 4.77
C THR A 191 7.76 -1.35 4.17
N SER A 192 6.80 -1.05 5.03
CA SER A 192 5.49 -0.53 4.67
C SER A 192 5.08 0.52 5.69
N ILE A 193 4.46 1.59 5.24
CA ILE A 193 3.90 2.60 6.13
C ILE A 193 2.43 2.78 5.80
N SER A 194 1.61 2.93 6.84
CA SER A 194 0.18 3.21 6.76
C SER A 194 -0.09 4.62 7.23
N ASP A 195 -1.29 5.14 6.94
CA ASP A 195 -1.72 6.41 7.49
C ASP A 195 -1.78 6.35 9.02
N TYR A 196 -1.48 7.45 9.68
CA TYR A 196 -1.37 7.58 11.14
C TYR A 196 -2.68 7.26 11.89
N ASP A 197 -3.83 7.40 11.25
CA ASP A 197 -5.15 7.10 11.78
C ASP A 197 -5.53 5.61 11.69
N VAL A 198 -4.72 4.80 11.01
CA VAL A 198 -4.91 3.35 10.93
C VAL A 198 -4.30 2.68 12.15
N HIS A 199 -5.13 2.12 13.02
CA HIS A 199 -4.66 1.41 14.22
C HIS A 199 -3.75 0.21 13.88
N LEU A 200 -2.71 -0.02 14.68
CA LEU A 200 -1.71 -1.08 14.44
C LEU A 200 -2.29 -2.49 14.22
N PRO A 201 -3.36 -2.94 14.92
CA PRO A 201 -4.01 -4.20 14.58
C PRO A 201 -4.57 -4.27 13.16
N GLN A 202 -5.07 -3.14 12.66
CA GLN A 202 -5.56 -3.07 11.28
C GLN A 202 -4.39 -3.08 10.28
N VAL A 203 -3.27 -2.42 10.61
CA VAL A 203 -2.03 -2.50 9.82
C VAL A 203 -1.57 -3.95 9.71
N LEU A 204 -1.48 -4.66 10.85
CA LEU A 204 -1.10 -6.08 10.87
C LEU A 204 -2.05 -6.94 10.03
N ASN A 205 -3.36 -6.76 10.21
CA ASN A 205 -4.36 -7.49 9.41
C ASN A 205 -4.20 -7.24 7.90
N ASN A 206 -3.93 -6.00 7.50
CA ASN A 206 -3.75 -5.63 6.10
C ASN A 206 -2.49 -6.28 5.51
N GLU A 207 -1.37 -6.26 6.23
CA GLU A 207 -0.11 -6.86 5.76
C GLU A 207 -0.21 -8.40 5.70
N LEU A 208 -0.81 -9.03 6.72
CA LEU A 208 -1.08 -10.47 6.68
C LEU A 208 -2.01 -10.85 5.52
N ARG A 209 -3.03 -10.03 5.23
CA ARG A 209 -3.93 -10.26 4.10
C ARG A 209 -3.18 -10.19 2.76
N LYS A 210 -2.32 -9.20 2.56
CA LYS A 210 -1.48 -9.09 1.35
C LYS A 210 -0.61 -10.33 1.15
N LEU A 211 0.04 -10.81 2.22
CA LEU A 211 0.92 -11.98 2.16
C LEU A 211 0.17 -13.31 1.97
N LEU A 212 -0.96 -13.49 2.64
CA LEU A 212 -1.68 -14.77 2.65
C LEU A 212 -2.70 -14.92 1.52
N VAL A 213 -3.34 -13.82 1.12
CA VAL A 213 -4.44 -13.82 0.15
C VAL A 213 -4.03 -13.19 -1.17
N GLY A 214 -3.07 -12.27 -1.12
CA GLY A 214 -2.64 -11.45 -2.25
C GLY A 214 -3.13 -10.00 -2.15
N SER A 215 -2.50 -9.11 -2.87
CA SER A 215 -2.90 -7.71 -2.94
C SER A 215 -4.16 -7.55 -3.80
N ASP A 216 -5.14 -6.81 -3.32
CA ASP A 216 -6.35 -6.45 -4.10
C ASP A 216 -6.03 -5.46 -5.26
N ASN A 217 -4.79 -4.97 -5.35
CA ASN A 217 -4.37 -3.94 -6.32
C ASN A 217 -4.15 -4.48 -7.74
N GLY A 218 -4.66 -5.67 -8.09
CA GLY A 218 -4.53 -6.22 -9.45
C GLY A 218 -3.08 -6.41 -9.93
N GLY A 219 -2.12 -6.52 -9.00
CA GLY A 219 -0.70 -6.63 -9.32
C GLY A 219 0.03 -5.30 -9.53
N LEU A 220 -0.60 -4.16 -9.27
CA LEU A 220 0.06 -2.85 -9.37
C LEU A 220 1.11 -2.66 -8.28
N ASN A 221 2.26 -2.12 -8.67
CA ASN A 221 3.37 -1.80 -7.76
C ASN A 221 3.20 -0.44 -7.05
N ILE A 222 2.20 0.36 -7.45
CA ILE A 222 1.90 1.67 -6.88
C ILE A 222 0.77 1.54 -5.85
N PRO A 223 0.95 2.02 -4.61
CA PRO A 223 -0.13 2.13 -3.64
C PRO A 223 -1.10 3.24 -4.04
N VAL A 224 -2.36 2.90 -4.20
CA VAL A 224 -3.39 3.85 -4.67
C VAL A 224 -4.60 3.91 -3.74
N VAL A 225 -5.22 5.09 -3.72
CA VAL A 225 -6.51 5.34 -3.08
C VAL A 225 -7.49 5.82 -4.15
N GLU A 226 -8.58 5.09 -4.34
CA GLU A 226 -9.61 5.44 -5.31
C GLU A 226 -10.64 6.38 -4.68
N VAL A 227 -10.85 7.53 -5.32
CA VAL A 227 -11.89 8.51 -4.96
C VAL A 227 -12.83 8.65 -6.16
N PRO A 228 -13.82 7.76 -6.29
CA PRO A 228 -14.71 7.75 -7.44
C PRO A 228 -15.69 8.93 -7.40
N ALA A 229 -16.03 9.48 -8.56
CA ALA A 229 -17.12 10.45 -8.69
C ALA A 229 -18.46 9.75 -8.94
N GLY A 230 -19.57 10.44 -8.64
CA GLY A 230 -20.92 9.90 -8.80
C GLY A 230 -21.32 9.60 -10.24
N GLN A 231 -20.65 10.16 -11.24
CA GLN A 231 -20.83 9.87 -12.66
C GLN A 231 -19.49 9.49 -13.29
N ALA A 232 -19.51 8.48 -14.16
CA ALA A 232 -18.31 8.10 -14.92
C ALA A 232 -17.91 9.23 -15.87
N LYS A 233 -16.64 9.61 -15.84
CA LYS A 233 -16.01 10.55 -16.80
C LYS A 233 -14.92 9.83 -17.58
N ASP A 234 -14.68 10.30 -18.80
CA ASP A 234 -13.59 9.79 -19.64
C ASP A 234 -12.20 10.21 -19.12
N THR A 235 -12.15 11.12 -18.15
CA THR A 235 -10.92 11.70 -17.58
C THR A 235 -10.80 11.39 -16.10
N VAL A 236 -9.62 10.95 -15.69
CA VAL A 236 -9.24 10.67 -14.30
C VAL A 236 -8.02 11.49 -13.93
N THR A 237 -8.00 12.02 -12.72
CA THR A 237 -6.81 12.66 -12.15
C THR A 237 -5.99 11.62 -11.40
N LEU A 238 -4.73 11.43 -11.79
CA LEU A 238 -3.72 10.70 -11.01
C LEU A 238 -3.01 11.73 -10.13
N PHE A 239 -3.18 11.64 -8.83
CA PHE A 239 -2.71 12.64 -7.87
C PHE A 239 -1.63 12.05 -6.96
N LEU A 240 -0.38 12.47 -7.16
CA LEU A 240 0.76 12.11 -6.31
C LEU A 240 0.74 12.98 -5.06
N SER A 241 0.65 12.37 -3.89
CA SER A 241 0.59 13.07 -2.61
C SER A 241 1.91 13.76 -2.24
N GLY A 242 1.90 14.54 -1.15
CA GLY A 242 3.12 14.98 -0.48
C GLY A 242 3.87 13.83 0.20
N ASP A 243 5.03 14.14 0.78
CA ASP A 243 5.88 13.20 1.54
C ASP A 243 5.21 12.64 2.80
N GLY A 244 4.20 13.31 3.32
CA GLY A 244 3.34 12.83 4.41
C GLY A 244 2.39 11.70 4.05
N GLY A 245 2.32 11.26 2.79
CA GLY A 245 1.39 10.24 2.29
C GLY A 245 0.02 10.81 1.91
N TRP A 246 -0.94 9.90 1.68
CA TRP A 246 -2.30 10.27 1.24
C TRP A 246 -3.16 10.75 2.41
N ARG A 247 -3.00 12.01 2.81
CA ARG A 247 -3.70 12.64 3.94
C ARG A 247 -3.86 14.15 3.73
N ASP A 248 -4.56 14.81 4.66
CA ASP A 248 -4.72 16.26 4.71
C ASP A 248 -5.13 16.86 3.34
N LEU A 249 -4.29 17.72 2.74
CA LEU A 249 -4.57 18.40 1.48
C LEU A 249 -4.94 17.41 0.36
N ASP A 250 -4.17 16.36 0.19
CA ASP A 250 -4.33 15.41 -0.94
C ASP A 250 -5.71 14.75 -0.89
N ARG A 251 -6.07 14.21 0.28
CA ARG A 251 -7.33 13.52 0.52
C ARG A 251 -8.52 14.46 0.38
N ASP A 252 -8.42 15.64 1.01
CA ASP A 252 -9.54 16.57 1.09
C ASP A 252 -9.80 17.23 -0.27
N VAL A 253 -8.74 17.64 -1.00
CA VAL A 253 -8.86 18.16 -2.37
C VAL A 253 -9.44 17.10 -3.31
N ALA A 254 -8.97 15.85 -3.23
CA ALA A 254 -9.50 14.75 -4.05
C ALA A 254 -10.99 14.48 -3.76
N GLY A 255 -11.38 14.52 -2.48
CA GLY A 255 -12.77 14.40 -2.06
C GLY A 255 -13.67 15.50 -2.61
N GLU A 256 -13.21 16.76 -2.59
CA GLU A 256 -13.92 17.89 -3.19
C GLU A 256 -13.99 17.80 -4.72
N MET A 257 -12.91 17.39 -5.41
CA MET A 257 -12.93 17.15 -6.86
C MET A 257 -13.95 16.07 -7.24
N ALA A 258 -14.03 14.98 -6.48
CA ALA A 258 -15.00 13.92 -6.69
C ALA A 258 -16.45 14.39 -6.52
N LYS A 259 -16.73 15.27 -5.54
CA LYS A 259 -18.05 15.93 -5.37
C LYS A 259 -18.40 16.80 -6.59
N LEU A 260 -17.40 17.42 -7.23
CA LEU A 260 -17.56 18.19 -8.47
C LEU A 260 -17.66 17.29 -9.72
N GLY A 261 -17.63 15.97 -9.56
CA GLY A 261 -17.77 15.00 -10.64
C GLY A 261 -16.46 14.62 -11.31
N TYR A 262 -15.30 14.91 -10.72
CA TYR A 262 -13.97 14.56 -11.24
C TYR A 262 -13.35 13.45 -10.40
N PRO A 263 -13.30 12.22 -10.92
CA PRO A 263 -12.72 11.09 -10.18
C PRO A 263 -11.21 11.27 -10.03
N VAL A 264 -10.70 10.87 -8.87
CA VAL A 264 -9.28 10.94 -8.54
C VAL A 264 -8.77 9.56 -8.14
N VAL A 265 -7.57 9.24 -8.58
CA VAL A 265 -6.76 8.13 -8.07
C VAL A 265 -5.57 8.74 -7.38
N GLY A 266 -5.59 8.71 -6.07
CA GLY A 266 -4.48 9.15 -5.23
C GLY A 266 -3.35 8.14 -5.25
N ILE A 267 -2.13 8.61 -5.39
CA ILE A 267 -0.90 7.82 -5.27
C ILE A 267 -0.24 8.22 -3.96
N ASP A 268 -0.16 7.28 -3.04
CA ASP A 268 0.49 7.49 -1.74
C ASP A 268 2.01 7.45 -1.91
N THR A 269 2.61 8.64 -2.01
CA THR A 269 4.05 8.78 -2.26
C THR A 269 4.90 8.34 -1.09
N LEU A 270 4.44 8.52 0.15
CA LEU A 270 5.14 8.05 1.34
C LEU A 270 5.37 6.54 1.28
N ARG A 271 4.34 5.78 0.93
CA ARG A 271 4.45 4.33 0.76
C ARG A 271 5.26 3.94 -0.46
N TYR A 272 5.09 4.66 -1.56
CA TYR A 272 5.72 4.31 -2.83
C TYR A 272 7.22 4.61 -2.83
N TYR A 273 7.63 5.76 -2.31
CA TYR A 273 9.01 6.22 -2.24
C TYR A 273 9.68 6.00 -0.88
N TRP A 274 9.09 5.18 -0.03
CA TRP A 274 9.74 4.75 1.21
C TRP A 274 11.08 4.05 0.97
N GLN A 275 11.22 3.39 -0.16
CA GLN A 275 12.47 2.91 -0.72
C GLN A 275 12.77 3.66 -2.01
N HIS A 276 14.05 3.90 -2.27
CA HIS A 276 14.48 4.57 -3.48
C HIS A 276 13.88 3.93 -4.75
N LYS A 277 13.35 4.79 -5.62
CA LYS A 277 12.89 4.44 -6.96
C LYS A 277 13.66 5.26 -7.98
N THR A 278 13.91 4.70 -9.16
CA THR A 278 14.38 5.52 -10.27
C THR A 278 13.22 6.22 -10.98
N PRO A 279 13.46 7.36 -11.64
CA PRO A 279 12.43 7.99 -12.48
C PRO A 279 11.88 7.06 -13.55
N GLU A 280 12.72 6.15 -14.09
CA GLU A 280 12.34 5.14 -15.09
C GLU A 280 11.40 4.09 -14.51
N GLN A 281 11.68 3.59 -13.30
CA GLN A 281 10.79 2.68 -12.58
C GLN A 281 9.44 3.35 -12.31
N SER A 282 9.46 4.59 -11.82
CA SER A 282 8.24 5.35 -11.54
C SER A 282 7.40 5.60 -12.79
N ALA A 283 8.04 5.87 -13.93
CA ALA A 283 7.35 6.04 -15.21
C ALA A 283 6.73 4.72 -15.73
N THR A 284 7.43 3.59 -15.52
CA THR A 284 6.91 2.26 -15.86
C THR A 284 5.68 1.94 -15.02
N ASP A 285 5.78 2.08 -13.71
CA ASP A 285 4.68 1.79 -12.78
C ASP A 285 3.48 2.74 -13.03
N LEU A 286 3.72 4.03 -13.34
CA LEU A 286 2.65 4.97 -13.70
C LEU A 286 1.99 4.59 -15.03
N THR A 287 2.75 4.08 -16.01
CA THR A 287 2.22 3.56 -17.28
C THR A 287 1.28 2.37 -17.03
N GLU A 288 1.66 1.43 -16.18
CA GLU A 288 0.82 0.29 -15.79
C GLU A 288 -0.44 0.75 -15.07
N LEU A 289 -0.34 1.75 -14.19
CA LEU A 289 -1.47 2.36 -13.51
C LEU A 289 -2.45 3.01 -14.51
N MET A 290 -1.96 3.77 -15.48
CA MET A 290 -2.79 4.36 -16.54
C MET A 290 -3.50 3.27 -17.36
N GLN A 291 -2.81 2.17 -17.69
CA GLN A 291 -3.40 1.03 -18.39
C GLN A 291 -4.49 0.35 -17.56
N HIS A 292 -4.25 0.17 -16.26
CA HIS A 292 -5.22 -0.42 -15.33
C HIS A 292 -6.53 0.39 -15.30
N TYR A 293 -6.47 1.72 -15.15
CA TYR A 293 -7.68 2.56 -15.08
C TYR A 293 -8.37 2.74 -16.43
N ARG A 294 -7.67 2.62 -17.55
CA ARG A 294 -8.29 2.49 -18.86
C ARG A 294 -9.18 1.24 -18.94
N GLN A 295 -8.74 0.14 -18.37
CA GLN A 295 -9.51 -1.11 -18.35
C GLN A 295 -10.62 -1.09 -17.30
N LYS A 296 -10.31 -0.64 -16.09
CA LYS A 296 -11.21 -0.70 -14.94
C LYS A 296 -12.35 0.33 -15.01
N TRP A 297 -12.03 1.57 -15.38
CA TRP A 297 -12.98 2.70 -15.41
C TRP A 297 -13.33 3.19 -16.81
N GLY A 298 -12.76 2.62 -17.87
CA GLY A 298 -12.96 3.07 -19.23
C GLY A 298 -12.32 4.45 -19.52
N THR A 299 -11.36 4.86 -18.72
CA THR A 299 -10.65 6.15 -18.79
C THR A 299 -9.96 6.31 -20.15
N LYS A 300 -10.15 7.45 -20.80
CA LYS A 300 -9.48 7.79 -22.07
C LYS A 300 -8.39 8.81 -21.88
N ARG A 301 -8.58 9.73 -20.95
CA ARG A 301 -7.72 10.90 -20.71
C ARG A 301 -7.29 10.96 -19.25
N PHE A 302 -6.13 11.53 -19.00
CA PHE A 302 -5.58 11.67 -17.67
C PHE A 302 -5.18 13.12 -17.39
N VAL A 303 -5.30 13.50 -16.12
CA VAL A 303 -4.65 14.67 -15.55
C VAL A 303 -3.62 14.15 -14.55
N LEU A 304 -2.40 14.63 -14.66
CA LEU A 304 -1.36 14.32 -13.69
C LEU A 304 -1.21 15.49 -12.73
N THR A 305 -1.44 15.24 -11.46
CA THR A 305 -1.31 16.26 -10.41
C THR A 305 -0.31 15.76 -9.38
N GLY A 306 0.57 16.62 -8.90
CA GLY A 306 1.45 16.34 -7.78
C GLY A 306 1.38 17.48 -6.77
N TYR A 307 1.52 17.15 -5.49
CA TYR A 307 1.64 18.11 -4.40
C TYR A 307 2.95 17.90 -3.66
N SER A 308 3.67 19.01 -3.39
CA SER A 308 4.93 18.98 -2.64
C SER A 308 5.89 17.94 -3.24
N PHE A 309 6.34 16.94 -2.50
CA PHE A 309 7.15 15.83 -3.00
C PHE A 309 6.59 15.22 -4.31
N GLY A 310 5.29 14.98 -4.37
CA GLY A 310 4.64 14.47 -5.59
C GLY A 310 4.77 15.40 -6.78
N ALA A 311 4.76 16.73 -6.55
CA ALA A 311 5.00 17.72 -7.60
C ALA A 311 6.47 17.70 -8.06
N ASP A 312 7.41 17.49 -7.15
CA ASP A 312 8.84 17.53 -7.43
C ASP A 312 9.32 16.37 -8.31
N VAL A 313 8.75 15.17 -8.10
CA VAL A 313 9.10 13.98 -8.89
C VAL A 313 8.34 13.90 -10.23
N LEU A 314 7.15 14.50 -10.32
CA LEU A 314 6.26 14.36 -11.48
C LEU A 314 6.86 14.80 -12.82
N PRO A 315 7.63 15.89 -12.94
CA PRO A 315 8.28 16.27 -14.20
C PRO A 315 9.20 15.18 -14.76
N ALA A 316 10.03 14.60 -13.91
CA ALA A 316 10.97 13.55 -14.31
C ALA A 316 10.24 12.26 -14.72
N ILE A 317 9.14 11.92 -14.06
CA ILE A 317 8.29 10.76 -14.39
C ILE A 317 7.63 11.00 -15.76
N TYR A 318 6.97 12.15 -15.94
CA TYR A 318 6.27 12.48 -17.20
C TYR A 318 7.20 12.41 -18.42
N ASN A 319 8.41 12.96 -18.30
CA ASN A 319 9.38 12.98 -19.38
C ASN A 319 9.85 11.58 -19.83
N ARG A 320 9.62 10.57 -18.97
CA ARG A 320 9.97 9.16 -19.23
C ARG A 320 8.78 8.29 -19.58
N LEU A 321 7.56 8.83 -19.57
CA LEU A 321 6.39 8.10 -20.05
C LEU A 321 6.53 7.80 -21.55
N PRO A 322 6.02 6.66 -22.03
CA PRO A 322 5.88 6.41 -23.46
C PRO A 322 5.05 7.53 -24.14
N GLU A 323 5.42 7.92 -25.34
CA GLU A 323 4.76 9.00 -26.09
C GLU A 323 3.24 8.80 -26.19
N ALA A 324 2.79 7.57 -26.40
CA ALA A 324 1.37 7.22 -26.45
C ALA A 324 0.62 7.53 -25.15
N GLU A 325 1.28 7.42 -23.99
CA GLU A 325 0.70 7.77 -22.70
C GLU A 325 0.80 9.29 -22.44
N GLN A 326 1.91 9.94 -22.83
CA GLN A 326 2.01 11.41 -22.77
C GLN A 326 0.89 12.11 -23.58
N GLN A 327 0.52 11.54 -24.74
CA GLN A 327 -0.58 12.05 -25.58
C GLN A 327 -1.94 11.94 -24.89
N ARG A 328 -2.12 11.03 -23.92
CA ARG A 328 -3.35 10.87 -23.13
C ARG A 328 -3.48 11.87 -21.98
N VAL A 329 -2.41 12.59 -21.65
CA VAL A 329 -2.38 13.56 -20.55
C VAL A 329 -2.88 14.90 -21.06
N ASP A 330 -3.94 15.42 -20.45
CA ASP A 330 -4.55 16.72 -20.78
C ASP A 330 -3.89 17.87 -20.03
N ALA A 331 -3.53 17.65 -18.78
CA ALA A 331 -2.90 18.65 -17.94
C ALA A 331 -1.87 18.01 -17.00
N ILE A 332 -0.85 18.79 -16.66
CA ILE A 332 0.16 18.51 -15.62
C ILE A 332 0.05 19.66 -14.61
N ILE A 333 -0.37 19.36 -13.41
CA ILE A 333 -0.62 20.35 -12.37
C ILE A 333 0.38 20.09 -11.23
N LEU A 334 1.22 21.08 -10.95
CA LEU A 334 2.22 21.03 -9.90
C LEU A 334 1.81 21.98 -8.79
N LEU A 335 1.53 21.43 -7.60
CA LEU A 335 1.13 22.18 -6.41
C LEU A 335 2.31 22.25 -5.44
N ALA A 336 2.71 23.44 -5.02
CA ALA A 336 3.82 23.71 -4.11
C ALA A 336 5.14 23.04 -4.60
N PHE A 337 5.43 23.15 -5.89
CA PHE A 337 6.61 22.59 -6.55
C PHE A 337 7.89 23.27 -6.07
N ALA A 338 8.86 22.49 -5.61
CA ALA A 338 10.16 22.97 -5.10
C ALA A 338 11.25 23.03 -6.19
N ARG A 339 12.37 23.67 -5.88
CA ARG A 339 13.54 23.77 -6.78
C ARG A 339 14.44 22.55 -6.75
N THR A 340 14.29 21.71 -5.72
CA THR A 340 15.02 20.46 -5.54
C THR A 340 14.03 19.35 -5.17
N GLY A 341 14.37 18.10 -5.45
CA GLY A 341 13.55 16.95 -5.13
C GLY A 341 14.37 15.66 -5.10
N SER A 342 13.84 14.63 -4.44
CA SER A 342 14.40 13.30 -4.31
C SER A 342 13.44 12.23 -4.78
N PHE A 343 13.93 11.06 -5.14
CA PHE A 343 13.13 9.87 -5.45
C PHE A 343 13.16 8.84 -4.29
N GLU A 344 13.39 9.33 -3.10
CA GLU A 344 13.34 8.59 -1.84
C GLU A 344 12.88 9.55 -0.74
N ILE A 345 11.95 9.10 0.09
CA ILE A 345 11.56 9.86 1.28
C ILE A 345 12.50 9.45 2.40
N GLU A 346 13.42 10.34 2.75
CA GLU A 346 14.35 10.18 3.86
C GLU A 346 13.76 10.80 5.12
N VAL A 347 13.73 10.05 6.23
CA VAL A 347 13.24 10.55 7.52
C VAL A 347 14.14 11.70 8.01
N GLU A 348 15.44 11.66 7.71
CA GLU A 348 16.38 12.75 8.01
C GLU A 348 16.09 14.06 7.27
N GLY A 349 15.45 14.02 6.10
CA GLY A 349 15.03 15.21 5.36
C GLY A 349 14.03 16.08 6.14
N TRP A 350 13.27 15.49 7.03
CA TRP A 350 12.36 16.18 7.95
C TRP A 350 13.08 16.99 9.03
N LEU A 351 14.33 16.64 9.36
CA LEU A 351 15.16 17.33 10.35
C LEU A 351 16.10 18.38 9.73
N GLY A 352 15.95 18.70 8.43
CA GLY A 352 16.69 19.77 7.76
C GLY A 352 18.09 19.38 7.26
N ASN A 353 18.42 18.10 7.23
CA ASN A 353 19.59 17.60 6.51
C ASN A 353 19.19 17.26 5.08
N ALA A 354 19.73 17.99 4.10
CA ALA A 354 19.48 17.74 2.69
C ALA A 354 19.96 16.33 2.32
N GLY A 355 19.02 15.45 1.98
CA GLY A 355 19.30 14.19 1.29
C GLY A 355 19.98 14.44 -0.07
N LYS A 356 20.17 13.41 -0.88
CA LYS A 356 20.68 13.54 -2.25
C LYS A 356 19.65 14.19 -3.17
N GLU A 357 19.29 15.41 -2.89
CA GLU A 357 18.36 16.19 -3.69
C GLU A 357 18.98 16.59 -5.03
N ALA A 358 18.22 16.44 -6.10
CA ALA A 358 18.57 16.91 -7.42
C ALA A 358 17.74 18.15 -7.78
N ALA A 359 18.31 19.06 -8.58
CA ALA A 359 17.57 20.20 -9.11
C ALA A 359 16.40 19.72 -10.00
N THR A 360 15.19 20.19 -9.72
CA THR A 360 13.96 19.83 -10.46
C THR A 360 13.81 20.60 -11.78
N GLY A 361 14.43 21.77 -11.87
CA GLY A 361 14.37 22.68 -13.03
C GLY A 361 14.70 22.04 -14.37
N PRO A 362 15.77 21.22 -14.52
CA PRO A 362 16.09 20.58 -15.80
C PRO A 362 14.99 19.65 -16.33
N GLU A 363 14.25 18.98 -15.46
CA GLU A 363 13.12 18.15 -15.87
C GLU A 363 11.85 18.98 -16.13
N MET A 364 11.65 20.06 -15.35
CA MET A 364 10.56 21.03 -15.56
C MET A 364 10.65 21.69 -16.94
N ALA A 365 11.85 22.07 -17.36
CA ALA A 365 12.09 22.74 -18.66
C ALA A 365 11.73 21.88 -19.88
N LYS A 366 11.66 20.56 -19.73
CA LYS A 366 11.32 19.61 -20.83
C LYS A 366 9.81 19.37 -20.95
N LEU A 367 9.01 19.81 -19.99
CA LEU A 367 7.57 19.61 -20.02
C LEU A 367 6.90 20.39 -21.17
N PRO A 368 5.81 19.87 -21.75
CA PRO A 368 5.05 20.58 -22.78
C PRO A 368 4.27 21.77 -22.16
N ALA A 369 4.79 22.96 -22.29
CA ALA A 369 4.27 24.19 -21.68
C ALA A 369 2.73 24.37 -21.79
N PRO A 370 2.06 24.03 -22.92
CA PRO A 370 0.59 24.16 -23.02
C PRO A 370 -0.20 23.28 -22.05
N LYS A 371 0.41 22.19 -21.53
CA LYS A 371 -0.23 21.27 -20.56
C LYS A 371 0.05 21.64 -19.12
N VAL A 372 1.07 22.46 -18.84
CA VAL A 372 1.58 22.69 -17.49
C VAL A 372 0.87 23.85 -16.80
N VAL A 373 0.49 23.64 -15.54
CA VAL A 373 0.09 24.67 -14.59
C VAL A 373 0.84 24.44 -13.27
N CYS A 374 1.61 25.43 -12.86
CA CYS A 374 2.41 25.39 -11.64
C CYS A 374 1.82 26.35 -10.62
N ILE A 375 1.33 25.83 -9.49
CA ILE A 375 0.58 26.58 -8.48
C ILE A 375 1.41 26.66 -7.19
N TYR A 376 1.56 27.87 -6.65
CA TYR A 376 2.33 28.11 -5.43
C TYR A 376 1.66 29.12 -4.51
N GLY A 377 1.93 28.99 -3.21
CA GLY A 377 1.49 29.93 -2.20
C GLY A 377 2.28 31.26 -2.27
N VAL A 378 1.61 32.37 -2.01
CA VAL A 378 2.24 33.71 -2.06
C VAL A 378 3.42 33.82 -1.08
N GLU A 379 3.38 33.07 0.02
CA GLU A 379 4.43 33.11 1.05
C GLU A 379 5.71 32.36 0.63
N GLU A 380 5.61 31.43 -0.37
CA GLU A 380 6.71 30.62 -0.86
C GLU A 380 7.29 31.10 -2.20
N VAL A 381 6.99 32.31 -2.63
CA VAL A 381 7.37 32.86 -3.93
C VAL A 381 8.86 32.76 -4.23
N ASN A 382 9.73 32.88 -3.20
CA ASN A 382 11.19 32.87 -3.33
C ASN A 382 11.79 31.46 -3.40
N GLU A 383 11.07 30.45 -2.89
CA GLU A 383 11.52 29.06 -2.78
C GLU A 383 10.89 28.16 -3.85
N SER A 384 9.72 28.56 -4.36
CA SER A 384 8.99 27.79 -5.35
C SER A 384 9.75 27.61 -6.66
N GLY A 385 9.74 26.39 -7.16
CA GLY A 385 10.22 26.05 -8.50
C GLY A 385 9.33 26.64 -9.62
N CYS A 386 8.05 26.99 -9.33
CA CYS A 386 7.16 27.66 -10.28
C CYS A 386 7.65 29.06 -10.71
N THR A 387 8.50 29.68 -9.90
CA THR A 387 9.10 31.01 -10.16
C THR A 387 10.53 30.94 -10.70
N ASP A 388 11.05 29.74 -10.86
CA ASP A 388 12.40 29.53 -11.41
C ASP A 388 12.44 29.84 -12.91
N LYS A 389 13.64 30.18 -13.42
CA LYS A 389 13.86 30.49 -14.86
C LYS A 389 13.60 29.29 -15.77
N THR A 390 13.64 28.09 -15.23
CA THR A 390 13.38 26.85 -15.95
C THR A 390 11.89 26.47 -15.97
N ALA A 391 11.05 27.21 -15.22
CA ALA A 391 9.61 26.95 -15.18
C ALA A 391 8.96 27.19 -16.54
N VAL A 392 8.13 26.26 -16.98
CA VAL A 392 7.34 26.34 -18.21
C VAL A 392 5.85 26.28 -17.90
N GLY A 393 5.03 26.78 -18.83
CA GLY A 393 3.58 26.78 -18.71
C GLY A 393 3.03 27.98 -17.94
N GLU A 394 1.87 27.81 -17.32
CA GLU A 394 1.16 28.86 -16.56
C GLU A 394 1.56 28.77 -15.09
N ALA A 395 2.13 29.85 -14.55
CA ALA A 395 2.40 29.97 -13.13
C ALA A 395 1.20 30.68 -12.45
N MET A 396 0.65 30.07 -11.39
CA MET A 396 -0.50 30.59 -10.68
C MET A 396 -0.16 30.78 -9.20
N LYS A 397 -0.36 31.98 -8.71
CA LYS A 397 -0.17 32.33 -7.31
C LYS A 397 -1.49 32.28 -6.56
N LEU A 398 -1.54 31.57 -5.43
CA LEU A 398 -2.68 31.49 -4.52
C LEU A 398 -2.33 32.10 -3.14
N PRO A 399 -3.33 32.51 -2.34
CA PRO A 399 -3.11 32.89 -0.95
C PRO A 399 -2.46 31.78 -0.12
N GLY A 400 -1.77 32.18 0.97
CA GLY A 400 -1.14 31.29 1.93
C GLY A 400 0.23 30.80 1.52
N GLY A 401 0.71 29.81 2.27
CA GLY A 401 1.99 29.10 2.05
C GLY A 401 1.78 27.74 1.40
N HIS A 402 2.50 26.74 1.92
CA HIS A 402 2.55 25.39 1.38
C HIS A 402 1.18 24.69 1.29
N HIS A 403 0.27 24.97 2.24
CA HIS A 403 -1.07 24.38 2.33
C HIS A 403 -2.21 25.28 1.77
N PHE A 404 -1.90 26.37 1.05
CA PHE A 404 -2.89 27.24 0.36
C PHE A 404 -4.02 27.71 1.28
N ASP A 405 -3.70 28.21 2.49
CA ASP A 405 -4.65 28.63 3.54
C ASP A 405 -5.66 27.54 3.93
N GLU A 406 -5.35 26.27 3.68
CA GLU A 406 -6.22 25.11 3.96
C GLU A 406 -7.63 25.21 3.33
N ASN A 407 -7.79 26.07 2.32
CA ASN A 407 -9.06 26.23 1.61
C ASN A 407 -9.20 25.20 0.48
N TYR A 408 -9.27 23.94 0.84
CA TYR A 408 -9.28 22.80 -0.07
C TYR A 408 -10.48 22.78 -1.04
N PRO A 409 -11.72 23.21 -0.64
CA PRO A 409 -12.82 23.34 -1.59
C PRO A 409 -12.55 24.37 -2.70
N ALA A 410 -11.93 25.52 -2.37
CA ALA A 410 -11.57 26.52 -3.36
C ALA A 410 -10.44 26.04 -4.27
N LEU A 411 -9.45 25.33 -3.71
CA LEU A 411 -8.36 24.73 -4.49
C LEU A 411 -8.90 23.68 -5.45
N ALA A 412 -9.74 22.75 -5.00
CA ALA A 412 -10.35 21.73 -5.84
C ALA A 412 -11.16 22.32 -6.99
N LYS A 413 -11.97 23.38 -6.72
CA LYS A 413 -12.69 24.11 -7.76
C LYS A 413 -11.73 24.71 -8.79
N ARG A 414 -10.62 25.28 -8.35
CA ARG A 414 -9.60 25.83 -9.25
C ARG A 414 -8.95 24.75 -10.11
N LEU A 415 -8.65 23.57 -9.55
CA LEU A 415 -8.12 22.46 -10.33
C LEU A 415 -9.10 21.99 -11.41
N VAL A 416 -10.38 21.90 -11.08
CA VAL A 416 -11.44 21.55 -12.05
C VAL A 416 -11.52 22.58 -13.18
N GLU A 417 -11.52 23.88 -12.87
CA GLU A 417 -11.51 24.96 -13.88
C GLU A 417 -10.30 24.86 -14.82
N ILE A 418 -9.11 24.52 -14.27
CA ILE A 418 -7.90 24.29 -15.07
C ILE A 418 -8.08 23.09 -16.01
N ILE A 419 -8.60 21.99 -15.50
CA ILE A 419 -8.83 20.76 -16.29
C ILE A 419 -9.77 21.08 -17.46
N GLU A 420 -10.89 21.72 -17.19
CA GLU A 420 -11.89 22.09 -18.22
C GLU A 420 -11.30 23.04 -19.28
N LYS A 421 -10.54 24.04 -18.86
CA LYS A 421 -9.86 24.97 -19.77
C LYS A 421 -8.86 24.24 -20.69
N ARG A 422 -8.07 23.29 -20.16
CA ARG A 422 -7.09 22.54 -20.95
C ARG A 422 -7.77 21.59 -21.94
N GLN A 423 -8.84 20.92 -21.52
CA GLN A 423 -9.62 20.05 -22.38
C GLN A 423 -10.32 20.82 -23.52
N ALA A 424 -10.90 22.00 -23.24
CA ALA A 424 -11.51 22.86 -24.25
C ALA A 424 -10.49 23.30 -25.33
N ASN A 425 -9.27 23.67 -24.91
CA ASN A 425 -8.20 24.08 -25.83
C ASN A 425 -7.72 22.93 -26.72
N GLN A 426 -7.67 21.71 -26.25
CA GLN A 426 -7.28 20.53 -27.05
C GLN A 426 -8.36 20.20 -28.11
N ASN A 427 -9.64 20.29 -27.74
CA ASN A 427 -10.74 20.07 -28.66
C ASN A 427 -10.82 21.12 -29.75
N ALA A 428 -10.33 22.34 -29.53
CA ALA A 428 -10.27 23.41 -30.50
C ALA A 428 -9.07 23.30 -31.47
N SER A 429 -8.07 22.48 -31.12
CA SER A 429 -6.83 22.29 -31.89
C SER A 429 -6.83 21.02 -32.76
N ASN A 430 -7.82 20.14 -32.59
CA ASN A 430 -8.10 18.94 -33.38
C ASN A 430 -9.26 19.20 -34.37
#